data_a93a4f3b3f3284e20d70b102fb9de21c
#
_entry.id   a93a4f3b3f3284e20d70b102fb9de21c
#
_cell.length_a   1.000
_cell.length_b   1.000
_cell.length_c   1.000
_cell.angle_alpha   90.00
_cell.angle_beta   90.00
_cell.angle_gamma   90.00
#
_symmetry.space_group_name_H-M   'P 1'
#
loop_
_entity.id
_entity.type
_entity.pdbx_description
1 polymer ?
#
loop_
_entity_poly.entity_id
_entity_poly.type
_entity_poly.pdbx_seq_one_letter_code
_entity_poly.pdbx_strand_id
1 'polypeptide(L)'
;ADLAARVRALLSRERFDLIFVHCSSVAQYVEHVRDTPKILDFGDMDSQKWLEYARYKPFPLSLGYWLEGRKMLREERRLAGRFDLCTTTTRAEWETLEGYGTGVASDWFPNGVDCGFFAPVDEAYDADTISFVGRMDYYPNQECMFDFCANTLPLLRRSRPGVKLLIVGADPSPAVR
;
A
#
# COMPACT_ATOMS: atom_id res chain seq x y z
N ALA A 1 15.88 -2.34 -18.29
CA ALA A 1 16.91 -1.69 -19.14
C ALA A 1 16.32 -0.55 -19.97
N ASP A 2 15.09 -0.69 -20.47
CA ASP A 2 14.47 0.32 -21.33
C ASP A 2 14.07 1.60 -20.54
N LEU A 3 13.45 1.47 -19.36
CA LEU A 3 12.99 2.62 -18.55
C LEU A 3 14.19 3.50 -18.13
N ALA A 4 15.25 2.93 -17.64
CA ALA A 4 16.45 3.68 -17.26
C ALA A 4 17.07 4.48 -18.43
N ALA A 5 17.08 3.90 -19.63
CA ALA A 5 17.56 4.58 -20.83
C ALA A 5 16.63 5.74 -21.24
N ARG A 6 15.33 5.55 -21.17
CA ARG A 6 14.32 6.58 -21.47
C ARG A 6 14.38 7.75 -20.48
N VAL A 7 14.47 7.46 -19.18
CA VAL A 7 14.58 8.50 -18.15
C VAL A 7 15.85 9.32 -18.36
N ARG A 8 17.00 8.68 -18.59
CA ARG A 8 18.27 9.39 -18.89
C ARG A 8 18.16 10.25 -20.15
N ALA A 9 17.58 9.70 -21.21
CA ALA A 9 17.41 10.45 -22.46
C ALA A 9 16.49 11.68 -22.28
N LEU A 10 15.43 11.54 -21.47
CA LEU A 10 14.52 12.63 -21.19
C LEU A 10 15.20 13.74 -20.38
N LEU A 11 15.88 13.37 -19.28
CA LEU A 11 16.62 14.29 -18.41
C LEU A 11 17.80 15.00 -19.15
N SER A 12 18.34 14.40 -20.21
CA SER A 12 19.39 15.05 -21.02
C SER A 12 18.85 16.04 -22.07
N ARG A 13 17.57 15.94 -22.41
CA ARG A 13 16.94 16.75 -23.48
C ARG A 13 16.09 17.88 -22.94
N GLU A 14 15.48 17.66 -21.78
CA GLU A 14 14.49 18.54 -21.21
C GLU A 14 14.89 18.97 -19.80
N ARG A 15 14.43 20.15 -19.40
CA ARG A 15 14.57 20.64 -18.03
C ARG A 15 13.23 20.52 -17.31
N PHE A 16 13.28 20.11 -16.07
CA PHE A 16 12.12 19.96 -15.21
C PHE A 16 12.28 20.81 -13.96
N ASP A 17 11.19 21.43 -13.53
CA ASP A 17 11.16 22.20 -12.29
C ASP A 17 11.03 21.30 -11.06
N LEU A 18 10.50 20.09 -11.24
CA LEU A 18 10.29 19.10 -10.18
C LEU A 18 10.29 17.69 -10.77
N ILE A 19 10.84 16.74 -10.01
CA ILE A 19 10.69 15.30 -10.27
C ILE A 19 9.84 14.70 -9.15
N PHE A 20 8.66 14.20 -9.50
CA PHE A 20 7.81 13.44 -8.60
C PHE A 20 7.94 11.94 -8.90
N VAL A 21 8.28 11.17 -7.87
CA VAL A 21 8.47 9.73 -7.97
C VAL A 21 7.43 9.03 -7.11
N HIS A 22 6.56 8.26 -7.73
CA HIS A 22 5.65 7.38 -6.99
C HIS A 22 6.22 5.97 -6.94
N CYS A 23 6.34 5.44 -5.74
CA CYS A 23 6.89 4.13 -5.43
C CYS A 23 8.43 4.06 -5.38
N SER A 24 8.96 3.50 -4.30
CA SER A 24 10.41 3.35 -4.06
C SER A 24 11.15 2.57 -5.15
N SER A 25 10.47 1.63 -5.81
CA SER A 25 11.05 0.76 -6.84
C SER A 25 11.61 1.50 -8.05
N VAL A 26 11.06 2.67 -8.39
CA VAL A 26 11.50 3.48 -9.53
C VAL A 26 12.40 4.66 -9.13
N ALA A 27 12.58 4.92 -7.84
CA ALA A 27 13.42 6.00 -7.32
C ALA A 27 14.88 5.92 -7.82
N GLN A 28 15.41 4.72 -8.01
CA GLN A 28 16.76 4.45 -8.52
C GLN A 28 17.08 5.14 -9.85
N TYR A 29 16.06 5.45 -10.65
CA TYR A 29 16.28 6.07 -11.97
C TYR A 29 16.56 7.57 -11.90
N VAL A 30 16.21 8.22 -10.79
CA VAL A 30 16.34 9.69 -10.63
C VAL A 30 17.06 10.11 -9.33
N GLU A 31 17.36 9.20 -8.43
CA GLU A 31 17.99 9.53 -7.14
C GLU A 31 19.34 10.26 -7.28
N HIS A 32 20.02 10.08 -8.42
CA HIS A 32 21.31 10.70 -8.73
C HIS A 32 21.20 12.16 -9.22
N VAL A 33 20.01 12.62 -9.61
CA VAL A 33 19.77 14.00 -10.06
C VAL A 33 19.95 14.96 -8.88
N ARG A 34 20.67 16.09 -9.09
CA ARG A 34 21.02 17.05 -8.03
C ARG A 34 20.47 18.46 -8.24
N ASP A 35 20.21 18.80 -9.47
CA ASP A 35 19.87 20.17 -9.94
C ASP A 35 18.36 20.38 -10.11
N THR A 36 17.55 19.39 -9.80
CA THR A 36 16.10 19.47 -9.85
C THR A 36 15.54 18.94 -8.54
N PRO A 37 14.65 19.67 -7.87
CA PRO A 37 13.96 19.22 -6.66
C PRO A 37 13.23 17.87 -6.90
N LYS A 38 13.26 17.00 -5.90
CA LYS A 38 12.69 15.66 -6.01
C LYS A 38 11.79 15.34 -4.83
N ILE A 39 10.60 14.85 -5.14
CA ILE A 39 9.67 14.26 -4.17
C ILE A 39 9.62 12.75 -4.38
N LEU A 40 9.74 12.00 -3.30
CA LEU A 40 9.47 10.56 -3.28
C LEU A 40 8.20 10.29 -2.49
N ASP A 41 7.18 9.86 -3.19
CA ASP A 41 5.99 9.30 -2.59
C ASP A 41 6.18 7.78 -2.46
N PHE A 42 6.36 7.32 -1.24
CA PHE A 42 6.52 5.89 -0.97
C PHE A 42 5.21 5.13 -1.23
N GLY A 43 4.05 5.81 -1.07
CA GLY A 43 2.77 5.15 -0.97
C GLY A 43 2.70 4.38 0.34
N ASP A 44 3.00 3.08 0.29
CA ASP A 44 3.11 2.21 1.45
C ASP A 44 4.58 1.99 1.85
N MET A 45 4.84 1.79 3.15
CA MET A 45 6.16 1.40 3.65
C MET A 45 6.31 -0.13 3.54
N ASP A 46 6.78 -0.58 2.39
CA ASP A 46 6.87 -2.01 2.05
C ASP A 46 7.67 -2.84 3.05
N SER A 47 8.70 -2.26 3.68
CA SER A 47 9.48 -2.95 4.71
C SER A 47 8.62 -3.44 5.87
N GLN A 48 7.63 -2.67 6.29
CA GLN A 48 6.74 -3.03 7.40
C GLN A 48 5.88 -4.25 7.06
N LYS A 49 5.37 -4.30 5.84
CA LYS A 49 4.60 -5.45 5.31
C LYS A 49 5.42 -6.74 5.35
N TRP A 50 6.67 -6.71 4.89
CA TRP A 50 7.54 -7.88 4.91
C TRP A 50 7.91 -8.31 6.33
N LEU A 51 8.19 -7.36 7.22
CA LEU A 51 8.47 -7.64 8.63
C LEU A 51 7.25 -8.22 9.34
N GLU A 52 6.04 -7.76 9.00
CA GLU A 52 4.79 -8.29 9.52
C GLU A 52 4.57 -9.74 9.04
N TYR A 53 4.75 -10.01 7.75
CA TYR A 53 4.64 -11.38 7.22
C TYR A 53 5.62 -12.35 7.91
N ALA A 54 6.82 -11.90 8.28
CA ALA A 54 7.78 -12.71 9.01
C ALA A 54 7.23 -13.23 10.36
N ARG A 55 6.28 -12.53 10.99
CA ARG A 55 5.67 -12.94 12.26
C ARG A 55 4.68 -14.10 12.11
N TYR A 56 4.02 -14.19 10.95
CA TYR A 56 2.96 -15.18 10.70
C TYR A 56 3.41 -16.38 9.88
N LYS A 57 4.59 -16.34 9.28
CA LYS A 57 5.08 -17.46 8.46
C LYS A 57 5.94 -18.42 9.27
N PRO A 58 5.84 -19.74 9.03
CA PRO A 58 6.69 -20.71 9.72
C PRO A 58 8.15 -20.63 9.25
N PHE A 59 9.07 -21.10 10.10
CA PHE A 59 10.46 -21.30 9.70
C PHE A 59 10.58 -22.42 8.62
N PRO A 60 11.44 -22.28 7.60
CA PRO A 60 12.45 -21.22 7.38
C PRO A 60 11.94 -20.00 6.62
N LEU A 61 10.68 -20.00 6.17
CA LEU A 61 10.11 -18.94 5.35
C LEU A 61 10.08 -17.58 6.08
N SER A 62 9.77 -17.60 7.38
CA SER A 62 9.81 -16.40 8.24
C SER A 62 11.15 -15.68 8.21
N LEU A 63 12.27 -16.43 8.20
CA LEU A 63 13.60 -15.84 8.09
C LEU A 63 13.81 -15.13 6.75
N GLY A 64 13.31 -15.72 5.65
CA GLY A 64 13.36 -15.08 4.33
C GLY A 64 12.61 -13.75 4.30
N TYR A 65 11.38 -13.71 4.81
CA TYR A 65 10.58 -12.49 4.93
C TYR A 65 11.26 -11.44 5.81
N TRP A 66 11.84 -11.85 6.94
CA TRP A 66 12.55 -10.94 7.83
C TRP A 66 13.81 -10.34 7.17
N LEU A 67 14.62 -11.15 6.50
CA LEU A 67 15.79 -10.68 5.78
C LEU A 67 15.41 -9.66 4.69
N GLU A 68 14.37 -9.95 3.92
CA GLU A 68 13.91 -9.06 2.87
C GLU A 68 13.35 -7.75 3.44
N GLY A 69 12.52 -7.81 4.49
CA GLY A 69 12.04 -6.63 5.19
C GLY A 69 13.18 -5.75 5.73
N ARG A 70 14.25 -6.37 6.25
CA ARG A 70 15.45 -5.63 6.72
C ARG A 70 16.23 -4.96 5.58
N LYS A 71 16.28 -5.58 4.40
CA LYS A 71 16.90 -4.96 3.21
C LYS A 71 16.07 -3.78 2.73
N MET A 72 14.75 -3.96 2.60
CA MET A 72 13.83 -2.90 2.20
C MET A 72 13.89 -1.71 3.15
N LEU A 73 13.86 -1.94 4.47
CA LEU A 73 14.00 -0.89 5.47
C LEU A 73 15.30 -0.08 5.31
N ARG A 74 16.42 -0.74 5.00
CA ARG A 74 17.68 -0.02 4.75
C ARG A 74 17.59 0.81 3.48
N GLU A 75 16.95 0.29 2.46
CA GLU A 75 16.78 0.97 1.18
C GLU A 75 15.83 2.16 1.30
N GLU A 76 14.70 2.01 1.99
CA GLU A 76 13.76 3.11 2.27
C GLU A 76 14.45 4.26 3.01
N ARG A 77 15.22 3.95 4.07
CA ARG A 77 16.03 4.95 4.80
C ARG A 77 17.06 5.62 3.90
N ARG A 78 17.73 4.87 3.05
CA ARG A 78 18.72 5.40 2.11
C ARG A 78 18.08 6.33 1.08
N LEU A 79 16.94 5.92 0.53
CA LEU A 79 16.20 6.70 -0.45
C LEU A 79 15.63 7.97 0.16
N ALA A 80 15.05 7.92 1.37
CA ALA A 80 14.55 9.10 2.05
C ALA A 80 15.61 10.19 2.16
N GLY A 81 16.87 9.83 2.43
CA GLY A 81 17.98 10.80 2.46
C GLY A 81 18.48 11.28 1.08
N ARG A 82 17.85 10.88 -0.01
CA ARG A 82 18.22 11.27 -1.39
C ARG A 82 17.21 12.20 -2.07
N PHE A 83 16.09 12.43 -1.42
CA PHE A 83 15.01 13.28 -1.92
C PHE A 83 14.83 14.50 -1.01
N ASP A 84 14.20 15.53 -1.54
CA ASP A 84 14.01 16.82 -0.83
C ASP A 84 12.74 16.77 0.03
N LEU A 85 11.76 15.98 -0.38
CA LEU A 85 10.52 15.70 0.35
C LEU A 85 10.14 14.24 0.15
N CYS A 86 9.66 13.61 1.22
CA CYS A 86 9.08 12.26 1.15
C CYS A 86 7.64 12.26 1.63
N THR A 87 6.78 11.49 0.96
CA THR A 87 5.37 11.38 1.34
C THR A 87 4.94 9.92 1.48
N THR A 88 3.86 9.71 2.24
CA THR A 88 3.21 8.41 2.43
C THR A 88 1.69 8.57 2.33
N THR A 89 0.95 7.47 2.22
CA THR A 89 -0.52 7.52 2.09
C THR A 89 -1.27 7.54 3.40
N THR A 90 -0.63 7.17 4.50
CA THR A 90 -1.26 7.18 5.83
C THR A 90 -0.36 7.83 6.88
N ARG A 91 -1.00 8.35 7.92
CA ARG A 91 -0.29 8.92 9.06
C ARG A 91 0.62 7.88 9.76
N ALA A 92 0.19 6.64 9.88
CA ALA A 92 0.97 5.58 10.52
C ALA A 92 2.27 5.28 9.76
N GLU A 93 2.22 5.32 8.43
CA GLU A 93 3.40 5.14 7.58
C GLU A 93 4.32 6.37 7.63
N TRP A 94 3.75 7.57 7.68
CA TRP A 94 4.51 8.78 7.91
C TRP A 94 5.25 8.74 9.27
N GLU A 95 4.59 8.33 10.35
CA GLU A 95 5.23 8.15 11.66
C GLU A 95 6.37 7.11 11.59
N THR A 96 6.21 6.07 10.76
CA THR A 96 7.27 5.08 10.49
C THR A 96 8.45 5.72 9.75
N LEU A 97 8.19 6.52 8.73
CA LEU A 97 9.20 7.25 7.95
C LEU A 97 9.97 8.25 8.85
N GLU A 98 9.27 9.01 9.68
CA GLU A 98 9.87 9.91 10.67
C GLU A 98 10.77 9.16 11.65
N GLY A 99 10.34 7.96 12.08
CA GLY A 99 11.11 7.06 12.94
C GLY A 99 12.44 6.58 12.32
N TYR A 100 12.65 6.76 11.02
CA TYR A 100 13.94 6.47 10.39
C TYR A 100 15.03 7.49 10.73
N GLY A 101 14.67 8.67 11.20
CA GLY A 101 15.62 9.69 11.65
C GLY A 101 16.51 10.24 10.55
N THR A 102 16.02 10.32 9.32
CA THR A 102 16.78 10.80 8.15
C THR A 102 16.86 12.33 8.10
N GLY A 103 15.96 13.02 8.80
CA GLY A 103 15.84 14.48 8.78
C GLY A 103 15.30 15.05 7.47
N VAL A 104 14.81 14.22 6.55
CA VAL A 104 14.15 14.68 5.33
C VAL A 104 12.81 15.33 5.67
N ALA A 105 12.43 16.37 4.94
CA ALA A 105 11.07 16.90 5.03
C ALA A 105 10.07 15.81 4.63
N SER A 106 9.04 15.61 5.42
CA SER A 106 8.07 14.55 5.14
C SER A 106 6.65 14.96 5.51
N ASP A 107 5.68 14.37 4.83
CA ASP A 107 4.25 14.56 5.09
C ASP A 107 3.47 13.33 4.59
N TRP A 108 2.16 13.33 4.79
CA TRP A 108 1.29 12.28 4.30
C TRP A 108 0.00 12.86 3.72
N PHE A 109 -0.55 12.16 2.74
CA PHE A 109 -1.87 12.48 2.19
C PHE A 109 -2.59 11.18 1.78
N PRO A 110 -3.89 11.04 2.06
CA PRO A 110 -4.64 9.83 1.72
C PRO A 110 -4.83 9.69 0.22
N ASN A 111 -5.05 8.45 -0.22
CA ASN A 111 -5.48 8.19 -1.59
C ASN A 111 -6.78 8.96 -1.89
N GLY A 112 -6.82 9.56 -3.07
CA GLY A 112 -8.01 10.25 -3.56
C GLY A 112 -9.12 9.29 -3.99
N VAL A 113 -10.34 9.79 -4.01
CA VAL A 113 -11.52 9.08 -4.53
C VAL A 113 -12.30 10.01 -5.45
N ASP A 114 -12.86 9.45 -6.51
CA ASP A 114 -13.77 10.17 -7.40
C ASP A 114 -15.13 10.35 -6.70
N CYS A 115 -15.31 11.49 -6.04
CA CYS A 115 -16.55 11.82 -5.34
C CYS A 115 -17.77 12.03 -6.27
N GLY A 116 -17.55 12.22 -7.57
CA GLY A 116 -18.63 12.29 -8.55
C GLY A 116 -19.20 10.91 -8.88
N PHE A 117 -18.30 9.92 -8.95
CA PHE A 117 -18.67 8.53 -9.19
C PHE A 117 -19.14 7.81 -7.89
N PHE A 118 -18.40 7.99 -6.79
CA PHE A 118 -18.72 7.42 -5.49
C PHE A 118 -19.54 8.40 -4.65
N ALA A 119 -20.72 8.75 -5.14
CA ALA A 119 -21.65 9.62 -4.44
C ALA A 119 -22.69 8.81 -3.64
N PRO A 120 -23.15 9.30 -2.47
CA PRO A 120 -24.28 8.70 -1.78
C PRO A 120 -25.52 8.68 -2.67
N VAL A 121 -26.32 7.63 -2.56
CA VAL A 121 -27.64 7.52 -3.20
C VAL A 121 -28.71 7.55 -2.13
N ASP A 122 -29.88 8.17 -2.46
CA ASP A 122 -31.03 8.27 -1.54
C ASP A 122 -31.86 6.96 -1.50
N GLU A 123 -31.29 5.84 -1.93
CA GLU A 123 -31.94 4.55 -1.86
C GLU A 123 -31.86 3.93 -0.47
N ALA A 124 -32.91 3.23 -0.06
CA ALA A 124 -32.90 2.51 1.20
C ALA A 124 -31.89 1.35 1.15
N TYR A 125 -31.00 1.29 2.14
CA TYR A 125 -30.07 0.17 2.26
C TYR A 125 -30.75 -1.07 2.89
N ASP A 126 -30.31 -2.26 2.51
CA ASP A 126 -30.70 -3.52 3.17
C ASP A 126 -29.96 -3.61 4.52
N ALA A 127 -30.72 -3.42 5.63
CA ALA A 127 -30.17 -3.43 6.98
C ALA A 127 -29.59 -4.81 7.41
N ASP A 128 -29.92 -5.87 6.71
CA ASP A 128 -29.44 -7.22 6.98
C ASP A 128 -28.33 -7.67 6.01
N THR A 129 -27.84 -6.79 5.15
CA THR A 129 -26.72 -7.10 4.25
C THR A 129 -25.45 -6.36 4.71
N ILE A 130 -24.40 -7.14 4.91
CA ILE A 130 -23.03 -6.65 5.11
C ILE A 130 -22.31 -6.83 3.78
N SER A 131 -21.64 -5.78 3.27
CA SER A 131 -20.86 -5.88 2.06
C SER A 131 -19.36 -5.72 2.33
N PHE A 132 -18.55 -6.55 1.67
CA PHE A 132 -17.11 -6.40 1.56
C PHE A 132 -16.75 -6.15 0.11
N VAL A 133 -15.97 -5.10 -0.15
CA VAL A 133 -15.54 -4.75 -1.51
C VAL A 133 -14.02 -4.81 -1.59
N GLY A 134 -13.48 -5.61 -2.52
CA GLY A 134 -12.03 -5.73 -2.69
C GLY A 134 -11.64 -6.80 -3.71
N ARG A 135 -10.41 -6.76 -4.18
CA ARG A 135 -9.88 -7.82 -5.06
C ARG A 135 -9.77 -9.14 -4.29
N MET A 136 -10.39 -10.19 -4.84
CA MET A 136 -10.48 -11.50 -4.19
C MET A 136 -9.36 -12.47 -4.59
N ASP A 137 -8.43 -12.05 -5.45
CA ASP A 137 -7.13 -12.69 -5.68
C ASP A 137 -6.03 -12.18 -4.71
N TYR A 138 -6.30 -11.10 -3.98
CA TYR A 138 -5.37 -10.53 -3.02
C TYR A 138 -5.45 -11.26 -1.68
N TYR A 139 -4.33 -11.87 -1.27
CA TYR A 139 -4.25 -12.75 -0.09
C TYR A 139 -4.84 -12.13 1.19
N PRO A 140 -4.52 -10.87 1.60
CA PRO A 140 -5.11 -10.29 2.81
C PRO A 140 -6.64 -10.18 2.76
N ASN A 141 -7.23 -9.92 1.61
CA ASN A 141 -8.68 -9.85 1.46
C ASN A 141 -9.33 -11.22 1.62
N GLN A 142 -8.69 -12.28 1.10
CA GLN A 142 -9.16 -13.65 1.28
C GLN A 142 -9.12 -14.07 2.74
N GLU A 143 -7.99 -13.86 3.42
CA GLU A 143 -7.83 -14.18 4.85
C GLU A 143 -8.84 -13.41 5.71
N CYS A 144 -9.06 -12.12 5.40
CA CYS A 144 -10.07 -11.31 6.08
C CYS A 144 -11.46 -11.94 5.95
N MET A 145 -11.84 -12.40 4.76
CA MET A 145 -13.16 -13.01 4.54
C MET A 145 -13.26 -14.40 5.17
N PHE A 146 -12.20 -15.18 5.17
CA PHE A 146 -12.19 -16.48 5.86
C PHE A 146 -12.33 -16.30 7.37
N ASP A 147 -11.57 -15.40 7.97
CA ASP A 147 -11.68 -15.10 9.38
C ASP A 147 -13.06 -14.55 9.75
N PHE A 148 -13.58 -13.59 8.97
CA PHE A 148 -14.90 -13.01 9.18
C PHE A 148 -16.00 -14.10 9.12
N CYS A 149 -15.96 -14.97 8.13
CA CYS A 149 -16.95 -16.06 7.97
C CYS A 149 -16.85 -17.10 9.10
N ALA A 150 -15.64 -17.40 9.55
CA ALA A 150 -15.43 -18.41 10.60
C ALA A 150 -15.76 -17.88 12.00
N ASN A 151 -15.39 -16.64 12.31
CA ASN A 151 -15.37 -16.14 13.67
C ASN A 151 -16.42 -15.03 13.93
N THR A 152 -16.67 -14.15 12.98
CA THR A 152 -17.55 -12.98 13.18
C THR A 152 -18.99 -13.22 12.72
N LEU A 153 -19.17 -13.72 11.51
CA LEU A 153 -20.49 -13.94 10.94
C LEU A 153 -21.40 -14.86 11.78
N PRO A 154 -20.92 -15.95 12.39
CA PRO A 154 -21.73 -16.78 13.29
C PRO A 154 -22.20 -16.04 14.54
N LEU A 155 -21.40 -15.11 15.08
CA LEU A 155 -21.80 -14.28 16.21
C LEU A 155 -22.90 -13.30 15.83
N LEU A 156 -22.78 -12.65 14.68
CA LEU A 156 -23.81 -11.75 14.16
C LEU A 156 -25.13 -12.49 13.91
N ARG A 157 -25.11 -13.70 13.37
CA ARG A 157 -26.30 -14.53 13.13
C ARG A 157 -27.02 -14.96 14.39
N ARG A 158 -26.39 -14.95 15.56
CA ARG A 158 -27.07 -15.19 16.84
C ARG A 158 -28.05 -14.06 17.20
N SER A 159 -27.70 -12.82 16.90
CA SER A 159 -28.55 -11.65 17.17
C SER A 159 -29.41 -11.24 15.98
N ARG A 160 -28.95 -11.53 14.75
CA ARG A 160 -29.60 -11.24 13.47
C ARG A 160 -29.54 -12.44 12.55
N PRO A 161 -30.45 -13.43 12.68
CA PRO A 161 -30.39 -14.69 11.91
C PRO A 161 -30.46 -14.51 10.39
N GLY A 162 -31.08 -13.42 9.92
CA GLY A 162 -31.23 -13.08 8.51
C GLY A 162 -30.03 -12.40 7.86
N VAL A 163 -28.93 -12.13 8.62
CA VAL A 163 -27.80 -11.39 8.08
C VAL A 163 -27.12 -12.14 6.93
N LYS A 164 -26.90 -11.39 5.85
CA LYS A 164 -26.21 -11.85 4.62
C LYS A 164 -24.84 -11.19 4.51
N LEU A 165 -23.88 -11.91 3.94
CA LEU A 165 -22.60 -11.36 3.52
C LEU A 165 -22.56 -11.32 2.00
N LEU A 166 -22.30 -10.14 1.46
CA LEU A 166 -22.07 -9.90 0.03
C LEU A 166 -20.60 -9.59 -0.18
N ILE A 167 -19.89 -10.44 -0.92
CA ILE A 167 -18.49 -10.21 -1.28
C ILE A 167 -18.46 -9.73 -2.73
N VAL A 168 -17.98 -8.50 -2.94
CA VAL A 168 -17.92 -7.84 -4.25
C VAL A 168 -16.46 -7.64 -4.64
N GLY A 169 -16.04 -8.17 -5.79
CA GLY A 169 -14.68 -7.98 -6.29
C GLY A 169 -14.31 -8.88 -7.44
N ALA A 170 -13.18 -8.53 -8.06
CA ALA A 170 -12.66 -9.29 -9.20
C ALA A 170 -11.88 -10.53 -8.74
N ASP A 171 -11.81 -11.51 -9.64
CA ASP A 171 -10.92 -12.67 -9.59
C ASP A 171 -11.00 -13.51 -8.30
N PRO A 172 -12.22 -13.93 -7.84
CA PRO A 172 -12.32 -14.74 -6.64
C PRO A 172 -11.62 -16.10 -6.84
N SER A 173 -10.77 -16.46 -5.90
CA SER A 173 -10.14 -17.78 -5.88
C SER A 173 -11.19 -18.88 -5.67
N PRO A 174 -10.90 -20.14 -6.04
CA PRO A 174 -11.84 -21.25 -5.79
C PRO A 174 -12.24 -21.41 -4.33
N ALA A 175 -11.39 -21.00 -3.39
CA ALA A 175 -11.65 -21.08 -1.96
C ALA A 175 -12.61 -19.97 -1.46
N VAL A 176 -12.76 -18.86 -2.21
CA VAL A 176 -13.70 -17.78 -1.90
C VAL A 176 -15.07 -17.99 -2.53
N ARG A 177 -15.15 -18.79 -3.60
CA ARG A 177 -16.40 -19.16 -4.29
C ARG A 177 -17.16 -20.22 -3.50
#